data_0dca7955ee373e6fd0d2d398780ce333
#
_entry.id   0dca7955ee373e6fd0d2d398780ce333
#
_cell.length_a   1.000
_cell.length_b   1.000
_cell.length_c   1.000
_cell.angle_alpha   90.00
_cell.angle_beta   90.00
_cell.angle_gamma   90.00
#
_symmetry.space_group_name_H-M   'P 1'
#
loop_
_entity.id
_entity.type
_entity.pdbx_description
1 polymer ?
#
loop_
_entity_poly.entity_id
_entity_poly.type
_entity_poly.pdbx_seq_one_letter_code
_entity_poly.pdbx_strand_id
1 'polypeptide(L)'
;MANRIRAGIIGAAGYTGAALLEVLVRHPCVELQYVTTRRPDLAGEYAHREHPNLLGLTDLRFALYEPSSQAFSEANETILKQARDSDVTFICVPSGASASITKDLFGYNTKIIDTSADFRLKDPAVYKEFYGTEHPNPALLKEYVYGLPELHREELRQAKYVACPGCNATAMILALYPLTKLDIFPNMRITFDVMAGSSEAGAEPTRPSHHPERSGVARPYAVKEHRHLAEVRQELGLEPHRVGATMFAIPMVRGVECVGHVFPDRMVEEKDLWRVYRTAFENEPFIRIRAKKTGGPGSLPDVKYVRGSNFCDVGFFLDEARGRIGVISALDNLIKGDVGNAVQSMNLMFGLDETTRLGDMVPSYLFE
;
A
#
# COMPACT_ATOMS: atom_id res chain seq x y z
N MET A 1 13.14 -7.01 29.84
CA MET A 1 12.55 -6.22 28.74
C MET A 1 12.54 -7.13 27.53
N ALA A 2 11.40 -7.27 26.84
CA ALA A 2 11.37 -8.04 25.60
C ALA A 2 12.35 -7.41 24.60
N ASN A 3 13.10 -8.24 23.87
CA ASN A 3 13.98 -7.75 22.80
C ASN A 3 13.13 -7.01 21.78
N ARG A 4 13.45 -5.74 21.49
CA ARG A 4 12.79 -4.98 20.44
C ARG A 4 13.22 -5.48 19.07
N ILE A 5 12.32 -5.41 18.09
CA ILE A 5 12.61 -5.71 16.69
C ILE A 5 13.53 -4.61 16.16
N ARG A 6 14.73 -4.98 15.73
CA ARG A 6 15.70 -4.07 15.12
C ARG A 6 15.32 -3.85 13.66
N ALA A 7 14.89 -2.65 13.32
CA ALA A 7 14.39 -2.30 12.01
C ALA A 7 15.24 -1.25 11.33
N GLY A 8 15.35 -1.32 10.01
CA GLY A 8 15.97 -0.30 9.18
C GLY A 8 15.09 0.12 8.03
N ILE A 9 15.28 1.34 7.51
CA ILE A 9 14.53 1.87 6.37
C ILE A 9 15.50 2.33 5.28
N ILE A 10 15.45 1.67 4.14
CA ILE A 10 16.16 2.10 2.94
C ILE A 10 15.21 3.00 2.10
N GLY A 11 15.60 4.27 1.88
CA GLY A 11 14.80 5.25 1.15
C GLY A 11 13.84 6.07 2.03
N ALA A 12 14.29 6.45 3.21
CA ALA A 12 13.46 7.14 4.20
C ALA A 12 13.16 8.63 3.91
N ALA A 13 13.76 9.24 2.88
CA ALA A 13 13.56 10.65 2.55
C ALA A 13 12.31 10.94 1.70
N GLY A 14 11.65 9.93 1.12
CA GLY A 14 10.40 10.07 0.37
C GLY A 14 9.16 10.05 1.26
N TYR A 15 7.97 10.27 0.68
CA TYR A 15 6.69 10.28 1.43
C TYR A 15 6.37 8.94 2.11
N THR A 16 6.58 7.82 1.44
CA THR A 16 6.44 6.49 2.04
C THR A 16 7.38 6.31 3.22
N GLY A 17 8.66 6.67 3.04
CA GLY A 17 9.66 6.60 4.12
C GLY A 17 9.32 7.51 5.30
N ALA A 18 8.84 8.72 5.06
CA ALA A 18 8.36 9.65 6.08
C ALA A 18 7.19 9.07 6.89
N ALA A 19 6.17 8.55 6.18
CA ALA A 19 5.01 7.94 6.82
C ALA A 19 5.40 6.69 7.63
N LEU A 20 6.34 5.88 7.13
CA LEU A 20 6.84 4.72 7.84
C LEU A 20 7.63 5.11 9.10
N LEU A 21 8.50 6.11 9.01
CA LEU A 21 9.20 6.68 10.17
C LEU A 21 8.21 7.15 11.24
N GLU A 22 7.17 7.89 10.85
CA GLU A 22 6.13 8.42 11.74
C GLU A 22 5.41 7.30 12.52
N VAL A 23 5.17 6.18 11.88
CA VAL A 23 4.57 5.00 12.51
C VAL A 23 5.58 4.28 13.42
N LEU A 24 6.80 4.00 12.92
CA LEU A 24 7.76 3.13 13.60
C LEU A 24 8.47 3.81 14.78
N VAL A 25 8.70 5.12 14.78
CA VAL A 25 9.31 5.83 15.94
C VAL A 25 8.44 5.73 17.20
N ARG A 26 7.16 5.47 17.04
CA ARG A 26 6.20 5.30 18.14
C ARG A 26 5.75 3.86 18.34
N HIS A 27 6.34 2.90 17.59
CA HIS A 27 5.96 1.51 17.71
C HIS A 27 6.58 0.88 18.96
N PRO A 28 5.80 0.31 19.90
CA PRO A 28 6.31 -0.11 21.20
C PRO A 28 7.34 -1.24 21.14
N CYS A 29 7.28 -2.07 20.10
CA CYS A 29 8.14 -3.24 19.93
C CYS A 29 9.27 -3.06 18.92
N VAL A 30 9.44 -1.86 18.34
CA VAL A 30 10.46 -1.60 17.31
C VAL A 30 11.55 -0.68 17.82
N GLU A 31 12.78 -0.91 17.37
CA GLU A 31 13.93 -0.03 17.51
C GLU A 31 14.53 0.22 16.13
N LEU A 32 14.44 1.47 15.67
CA LEU A 32 15.02 1.86 14.40
C LEU A 32 16.53 2.00 14.52
N GLN A 33 17.27 1.26 13.71
CA GLN A 33 18.74 1.21 13.73
C GLN A 33 19.37 2.17 12.73
N TYR A 34 18.75 2.31 11.55
CA TYR A 34 19.24 3.17 10.48
C TYR A 34 18.13 3.62 9.56
N VAL A 35 18.36 4.75 8.93
CA VAL A 35 17.52 5.31 7.84
C VAL A 35 18.42 5.83 6.74
N THR A 36 18.05 5.62 5.48
CA THR A 36 18.91 6.01 4.38
C THR A 36 18.27 6.98 3.40
N THR A 37 19.12 7.67 2.67
CA THR A 37 18.76 8.54 1.55
C THR A 37 19.77 8.37 0.40
N ARG A 38 19.35 8.62 -0.84
CA ARG A 38 20.25 8.77 -1.99
C ARG A 38 20.69 10.22 -2.21
N ARG A 39 20.14 11.16 -1.43
CA ARG A 39 20.43 12.60 -1.53
C ARG A 39 21.67 12.96 -0.72
N PRO A 40 22.79 13.37 -1.38
CA PRO A 40 24.02 13.71 -0.66
C PRO A 40 23.88 14.89 0.29
N ASP A 41 22.98 15.84 -0.02
CA ASP A 41 22.69 17.02 0.83
C ASP A 41 22.03 16.67 2.16
N LEU A 42 21.45 15.47 2.29
CA LEU A 42 20.87 14.97 3.53
C LEU A 42 21.79 14.00 4.29
N ALA A 43 22.90 13.59 3.71
CA ALA A 43 23.81 12.65 4.35
C ALA A 43 24.36 13.22 5.67
N GLY A 44 24.21 12.46 6.77
CA GLY A 44 24.59 12.89 8.12
C GLY A 44 23.61 13.85 8.81
N GLU A 45 22.59 14.35 8.10
CA GLU A 45 21.59 15.25 8.67
C GLU A 45 20.53 14.45 9.46
N TYR A 46 19.94 15.08 10.46
CA TYR A 46 18.84 14.49 11.22
C TYR A 46 17.61 14.26 10.35
N ALA A 47 16.90 13.17 10.59
CA ALA A 47 15.67 12.84 9.84
C ALA A 47 14.61 13.95 9.93
N HIS A 48 14.54 14.67 11.05
CA HIS A 48 13.62 15.79 11.23
C HIS A 48 13.97 17.05 10.42
N ARG A 49 15.16 17.11 9.79
CA ARG A 49 15.49 18.19 8.84
C ARG A 49 14.67 18.08 7.55
N GLU A 50 14.47 16.86 7.06
CA GLU A 50 13.62 16.58 5.89
C GLU A 50 12.15 16.43 6.28
N HIS A 51 11.89 15.86 7.47
CA HIS A 51 10.55 15.58 8.00
C HIS A 51 10.35 16.32 9.32
N PRO A 52 9.99 17.63 9.31
CA PRO A 52 9.95 18.49 10.51
C PRO A 52 9.00 17.98 11.61
N ASN A 53 7.98 17.21 11.26
CA ASN A 53 7.04 16.57 12.20
C ASN A 53 7.71 15.52 13.10
N LEU A 54 8.93 15.09 12.79
CA LEU A 54 9.71 14.14 13.62
C LEU A 54 10.61 14.83 14.67
N LEU A 55 10.62 16.16 14.73
CA LEU A 55 11.43 16.92 15.71
C LEU A 55 11.02 16.53 17.14
N GLY A 56 12.00 16.12 17.93
CA GLY A 56 11.81 15.67 19.32
C GLY A 56 11.28 14.24 19.44
N LEU A 57 11.08 13.52 18.33
CA LEU A 57 10.66 12.11 18.33
C LEU A 57 11.80 11.14 18.03
N THR A 58 12.83 11.59 17.30
CA THR A 58 13.98 10.77 16.96
C THR A 58 15.19 11.63 16.63
N ASP A 59 16.39 11.11 16.98
CA ASP A 59 17.69 11.69 16.61
C ASP A 59 18.38 10.89 15.49
N LEU A 60 17.65 10.06 14.77
CA LEU A 60 18.17 9.33 13.61
C LEU A 60 18.70 10.30 12.55
N ARG A 61 19.85 9.91 11.97
CA ARG A 61 20.48 10.64 10.87
C ARG A 61 20.42 9.82 9.61
N PHE A 62 20.23 10.48 8.47
CA PHE A 62 20.29 9.83 7.18
C PHE A 62 21.69 9.32 6.87
N ALA A 63 21.83 8.05 6.59
CA ALA A 63 23.01 7.48 5.97
C ALA A 63 22.86 7.53 4.43
N LEU A 64 23.94 7.84 3.74
CA LEU A 64 23.93 7.82 2.28
C LEU A 64 23.94 6.37 1.79
N TYR A 65 23.00 6.03 0.89
CA TYR A 65 22.95 4.73 0.25
C TYR A 65 22.50 4.87 -1.21
N GLU A 66 23.40 4.55 -2.12
CA GLU A 66 23.17 4.58 -3.58
C GLU A 66 23.84 3.35 -4.20
N PRO A 67 23.12 2.22 -4.32
CA PRO A 67 23.72 0.94 -4.74
C PRO A 67 24.32 0.95 -6.15
N SER A 68 23.87 1.83 -7.03
CA SER A 68 24.41 1.96 -8.40
C SER A 68 25.70 2.77 -8.47
N SER A 69 26.09 3.45 -7.38
CA SER A 69 27.25 4.35 -7.36
C SER A 69 28.50 3.69 -6.78
N GLN A 70 29.54 3.54 -7.62
CA GLN A 70 30.86 3.09 -7.15
C GLN A 70 31.51 4.09 -6.20
N ALA A 71 31.20 5.38 -6.31
CA ALA A 71 31.72 6.43 -5.44
C ALA A 71 31.30 6.26 -3.96
N PHE A 72 30.22 5.53 -3.69
CA PHE A 72 29.68 5.29 -2.34
C PHE A 72 29.83 3.84 -1.88
N SER A 73 30.76 3.06 -2.45
CA SER A 73 30.89 1.63 -2.18
C SER A 73 31.09 1.28 -0.69
N GLU A 74 31.90 2.04 0.04
CA GLU A 74 32.13 1.84 1.47
C GLU A 74 30.90 2.17 2.31
N ALA A 75 30.21 3.28 2.01
CA ALA A 75 28.96 3.64 2.65
C ALA A 75 27.88 2.59 2.39
N ASN A 76 27.76 2.13 1.15
CA ASN A 76 26.84 1.08 0.74
C ASN A 76 27.08 -0.23 1.50
N GLU A 77 28.35 -0.70 1.62
CA GLU A 77 28.69 -1.90 2.39
C GLU A 77 28.36 -1.77 3.87
N THR A 78 28.58 -0.59 4.44
CA THR A 78 28.21 -0.32 5.84
C THR A 78 26.72 -0.48 6.07
N ILE A 79 25.88 0.07 5.15
CA ILE A 79 24.42 -0.06 5.23
C ILE A 79 23.96 -1.49 4.98
N LEU A 80 24.52 -2.17 3.99
CA LEU A 80 24.20 -3.58 3.73
C LEU A 80 24.53 -4.47 4.91
N LYS A 81 25.65 -4.21 5.61
CA LYS A 81 25.99 -4.94 6.83
C LYS A 81 24.96 -4.68 7.94
N GLN A 82 24.58 -3.43 8.19
CA GLN A 82 23.54 -3.09 9.16
C GLN A 82 22.20 -3.75 8.80
N ALA A 83 21.84 -3.76 7.52
CA ALA A 83 20.62 -4.40 7.03
C ALA A 83 20.63 -5.92 7.25
N ARG A 84 21.74 -6.58 6.98
CA ARG A 84 21.91 -8.03 7.21
C ARG A 84 21.83 -8.40 8.69
N ASP A 85 22.28 -7.50 9.59
CA ASP A 85 22.30 -7.68 11.04
C ASP A 85 20.96 -7.26 11.70
N SER A 86 20.07 -6.58 10.98
CA SER A 86 18.75 -6.18 11.46
C SER A 86 17.74 -7.33 11.40
N ASP A 87 16.68 -7.25 12.19
CA ASP A 87 15.62 -8.26 12.20
C ASP A 87 14.68 -8.04 10.99
N VAL A 88 14.47 -6.76 10.58
CA VAL A 88 13.69 -6.39 9.41
C VAL A 88 14.25 -5.16 8.71
N THR A 89 14.23 -5.17 7.38
CA THR A 89 14.56 -4.03 6.52
C THR A 89 13.36 -3.68 5.66
N PHE A 90 12.91 -2.44 5.76
CA PHE A 90 11.92 -1.86 4.86
C PHE A 90 12.61 -1.20 3.68
N ILE A 91 12.13 -1.48 2.48
CA ILE A 91 12.65 -0.90 1.23
C ILE A 91 11.60 0.05 0.65
N CYS A 92 11.86 1.35 0.74
CA CYS A 92 10.95 2.44 0.32
C CYS A 92 11.58 3.25 -0.83
N VAL A 93 11.93 2.56 -1.91
CA VAL A 93 12.60 3.15 -3.07
C VAL A 93 11.71 3.13 -4.31
N PRO A 94 11.98 3.93 -5.34
CA PRO A 94 11.26 3.85 -6.61
C PRO A 94 11.32 2.46 -7.23
N SER A 95 10.28 2.12 -8.00
CA SER A 95 10.23 0.87 -8.78
C SER A 95 11.46 0.73 -9.69
N GLY A 96 11.99 -0.48 -9.79
CA GLY A 96 13.22 -0.82 -10.51
C GLY A 96 14.48 -0.81 -9.64
N ALA A 97 14.47 -0.15 -8.48
CA ALA A 97 15.63 -0.09 -7.60
C ALA A 97 15.62 -1.17 -6.50
N SER A 98 14.45 -1.57 -6.03
CA SER A 98 14.29 -2.53 -4.93
C SER A 98 14.84 -3.91 -5.29
N ALA A 99 14.66 -4.35 -6.53
CA ALA A 99 15.14 -5.66 -7.00
C ALA A 99 16.66 -5.83 -6.86
N SER A 100 17.43 -4.75 -7.05
CA SER A 100 18.89 -4.77 -6.84
C SER A 100 19.24 -4.87 -5.36
N ILE A 101 18.61 -4.06 -4.53
CA ILE A 101 18.82 -4.06 -3.06
C ILE A 101 18.46 -5.42 -2.46
N THR A 102 17.31 -5.97 -2.88
CA THR A 102 16.85 -7.29 -2.43
C THR A 102 17.87 -8.38 -2.74
N LYS A 103 18.49 -8.35 -3.93
CA LYS A 103 19.52 -9.33 -4.31
C LYS A 103 20.68 -9.37 -3.30
N ASP A 104 21.09 -8.22 -2.78
CA ASP A 104 22.21 -8.09 -1.83
C ASP A 104 21.83 -8.50 -0.39
N LEU A 105 20.52 -8.53 -0.09
CA LEU A 105 19.98 -8.92 1.22
C LEU A 105 19.35 -10.32 1.23
N PHE A 106 19.13 -10.91 0.06
CA PHE A 106 18.46 -12.19 -0.05
C PHE A 106 19.28 -13.33 0.59
N GLY A 107 18.59 -14.17 1.35
CA GLY A 107 19.23 -15.30 2.04
C GLY A 107 19.80 -14.99 3.43
N TYR A 108 20.00 -13.72 3.79
CA TYR A 108 20.39 -13.33 5.14
C TYR A 108 19.23 -13.44 6.14
N ASN A 109 19.51 -13.31 7.44
CA ASN A 109 18.47 -13.48 8.48
C ASN A 109 17.43 -12.36 8.50
N THR A 110 17.75 -11.17 7.99
CA THR A 110 16.80 -10.05 7.94
C THR A 110 15.56 -10.40 7.13
N LYS A 111 14.40 -10.07 7.65
CA LYS A 111 13.15 -10.08 6.89
C LYS A 111 13.10 -8.83 6.01
N ILE A 112 12.48 -8.92 4.83
CA ILE A 112 12.38 -7.80 3.90
C ILE A 112 10.91 -7.46 3.65
N ILE A 113 10.59 -6.17 3.79
CA ILE A 113 9.26 -5.63 3.44
C ILE A 113 9.49 -4.54 2.39
N ASP A 114 9.08 -4.83 1.17
CA ASP A 114 9.24 -3.96 0.02
C ASP A 114 7.95 -3.19 -0.27
N THR A 115 8.00 -1.87 -0.21
CA THR A 115 6.87 -1.00 -0.55
C THR A 115 6.89 -0.57 -2.01
N SER A 116 7.93 -0.93 -2.75
CA SER A 116 8.02 -0.68 -4.20
C SER A 116 7.09 -1.62 -4.98
N ALA A 117 7.07 -1.46 -6.29
CA ALA A 117 6.25 -2.30 -7.15
C ALA A 117 6.96 -3.57 -7.67
N ASP A 118 8.26 -3.75 -7.34
CA ASP A 118 9.10 -4.71 -8.03
C ASP A 118 8.67 -6.17 -7.79
N PHE A 119 8.19 -6.51 -6.59
CA PHE A 119 7.88 -7.89 -6.23
C PHE A 119 6.38 -8.19 -6.04
N ARG A 120 5.48 -7.27 -6.46
CA ARG A 120 4.03 -7.45 -6.30
C ARG A 120 3.45 -8.52 -7.22
N LEU A 121 3.98 -8.59 -8.45
CA LEU A 121 3.48 -9.50 -9.48
C LEU A 121 4.28 -10.81 -9.48
N LYS A 122 3.59 -11.93 -9.54
CA LYS A 122 4.20 -13.27 -9.53
C LYS A 122 4.70 -13.71 -10.90
N ASP A 123 4.01 -13.27 -11.96
CA ASP A 123 4.33 -13.60 -13.34
C ASP A 123 5.28 -12.54 -13.93
N PRO A 124 6.53 -12.92 -14.30
CA PRO A 124 7.47 -12.00 -14.92
C PRO A 124 7.00 -11.48 -16.30
N ALA A 125 6.13 -12.21 -17.01
CA ALA A 125 5.58 -11.72 -18.27
C ALA A 125 4.59 -10.58 -18.04
N VAL A 126 3.73 -10.69 -17.02
CA VAL A 126 2.83 -9.61 -16.60
C VAL A 126 3.63 -8.41 -16.07
N TYR A 127 4.71 -8.65 -15.32
CA TYR A 127 5.61 -7.58 -14.89
C TYR A 127 6.15 -6.81 -16.11
N LYS A 128 6.68 -7.51 -17.10
CA LYS A 128 7.20 -6.89 -18.33
C LYS A 128 6.13 -6.10 -19.09
N GLU A 129 4.90 -6.63 -19.18
CA GLU A 129 3.79 -5.95 -19.84
C GLU A 129 3.52 -4.57 -19.22
N PHE A 130 3.46 -4.49 -17.87
CA PHE A 130 3.07 -3.27 -17.17
C PHE A 130 4.23 -2.31 -16.86
N TYR A 131 5.47 -2.82 -16.74
CA TYR A 131 6.65 -2.00 -16.41
C TYR A 131 7.57 -1.75 -17.61
N GLY A 132 7.34 -2.43 -18.75
CA GLY A 132 8.08 -2.21 -19.99
C GLY A 132 9.48 -2.80 -20.01
N THR A 133 9.91 -3.46 -18.92
CA THR A 133 11.24 -4.06 -18.78
C THR A 133 11.15 -5.46 -18.18
N GLU A 134 12.14 -6.31 -18.48
CA GLU A 134 12.26 -7.60 -17.78
C GLU A 134 12.53 -7.37 -16.29
N HIS A 135 11.96 -8.23 -15.46
CA HIS A 135 12.25 -8.18 -14.03
C HIS A 135 13.72 -8.61 -13.79
N PRO A 136 14.53 -7.80 -13.04
CA PRO A 136 15.95 -8.10 -12.84
C PRO A 136 16.23 -9.45 -12.18
N ASN A 137 15.33 -9.90 -11.30
CA ASN A 137 15.46 -11.13 -10.54
C ASN A 137 14.14 -11.94 -10.54
N PRO A 138 13.71 -12.50 -11.69
CA PRO A 138 12.39 -13.11 -11.82
C PRO A 138 12.21 -14.34 -10.92
N ALA A 139 13.30 -15.06 -10.61
CA ALA A 139 13.27 -16.20 -9.71
C ALA A 139 12.82 -15.85 -8.27
N LEU A 140 13.01 -14.60 -7.84
CA LEU A 140 12.66 -14.14 -6.51
C LEU A 140 11.17 -13.73 -6.38
N LEU A 141 10.45 -13.53 -7.48
CA LEU A 141 9.04 -13.12 -7.44
C LEU A 141 8.17 -14.08 -6.62
N LYS A 142 8.42 -15.38 -6.71
CA LYS A 142 7.68 -16.41 -5.98
C LYS A 142 7.98 -16.47 -4.48
N GLU A 143 9.12 -15.90 -4.04
CA GLU A 143 9.53 -15.91 -2.63
C GLU A 143 8.82 -14.84 -1.80
N TYR A 144 8.27 -13.83 -2.47
CA TYR A 144 7.55 -12.75 -1.80
C TYR A 144 6.09 -13.12 -1.57
N VAL A 145 5.56 -12.81 -0.40
CA VAL A 145 4.12 -12.84 -0.11
C VAL A 145 3.54 -11.45 -0.42
N TYR A 146 2.36 -11.42 -1.04
CA TYR A 146 1.64 -10.16 -1.26
C TYR A 146 1.13 -9.61 0.06
N GLY A 147 1.53 -8.40 0.41
CA GLY A 147 1.40 -7.81 1.74
C GLY A 147 0.02 -7.20 2.03
N LEU A 148 -1.06 -7.93 1.74
CA LEU A 148 -2.43 -7.56 2.08
C LEU A 148 -2.97 -8.55 3.12
N PRO A 149 -2.93 -8.20 4.43
CA PRO A 149 -3.27 -9.12 5.52
C PRO A 149 -4.68 -9.71 5.44
N GLU A 150 -5.64 -8.97 4.91
CA GLU A 150 -7.03 -9.41 4.74
C GLU A 150 -7.18 -10.61 3.79
N LEU A 151 -6.19 -10.82 2.91
CA LEU A 151 -6.18 -11.95 1.97
C LEU A 151 -5.14 -13.02 2.34
N HIS A 152 -3.99 -12.61 2.91
CA HIS A 152 -2.79 -13.46 3.05
C HIS A 152 -2.27 -13.59 4.49
N ARG A 153 -3.13 -13.43 5.51
CA ARG A 153 -2.72 -13.39 6.92
C ARG A 153 -1.84 -14.56 7.34
N GLU A 154 -2.25 -15.78 7.03
CA GLU A 154 -1.50 -16.97 7.47
C GLU A 154 -0.17 -17.13 6.73
N GLU A 155 -0.11 -16.76 5.46
CA GLU A 155 1.12 -16.74 4.68
C GLU A 155 2.09 -15.67 5.22
N LEU A 156 1.58 -14.49 5.58
CA LEU A 156 2.37 -13.40 6.17
C LEU A 156 2.98 -13.77 7.52
N ARG A 157 2.32 -14.58 8.35
CA ARG A 157 2.88 -15.09 9.61
C ARG A 157 4.16 -15.89 9.39
N GLN A 158 4.28 -16.57 8.26
CA GLN A 158 5.42 -17.41 7.90
C GLN A 158 6.38 -16.72 6.92
N ALA A 159 6.03 -15.52 6.45
CA ALA A 159 6.78 -14.82 5.41
C ALA A 159 8.16 -14.37 5.90
N LYS A 160 9.12 -14.41 5.01
CA LYS A 160 10.42 -13.76 5.14
C LYS A 160 10.52 -12.51 4.25
N TYR A 161 9.82 -12.53 3.13
CA TYR A 161 9.80 -11.46 2.14
C TYR A 161 8.37 -11.07 1.83
N VAL A 162 8.07 -9.78 1.92
CA VAL A 162 6.73 -9.23 1.70
C VAL A 162 6.80 -8.09 0.71
N ALA A 163 5.91 -8.11 -0.29
CA ALA A 163 5.69 -7.03 -1.24
C ALA A 163 4.39 -6.31 -0.91
N CYS A 164 4.47 -5.06 -0.44
CA CYS A 164 3.29 -4.28 -0.10
C CYS A 164 2.49 -3.89 -1.35
N PRO A 165 1.16 -3.96 -1.29
CA PRO A 165 0.28 -3.64 -2.43
C PRO A 165 0.37 -2.18 -2.86
N GLY A 166 -0.05 -1.88 -4.08
CA GLY A 166 -0.32 -0.52 -4.50
C GLY A 166 -1.59 0.03 -3.83
N CYS A 167 -1.61 1.33 -3.50
CA CYS A 167 -2.72 1.95 -2.78
C CYS A 167 -4.07 1.82 -3.52
N ASN A 168 -4.09 2.05 -4.84
CA ASN A 168 -5.29 1.88 -5.65
C ASN A 168 -5.67 0.40 -5.81
N ALA A 169 -4.68 -0.51 -5.85
CA ALA A 169 -4.95 -1.95 -5.85
C ALA A 169 -5.60 -2.38 -4.53
N THR A 170 -5.06 -1.93 -3.39
CA THR A 170 -5.66 -2.17 -2.07
C THR A 170 -7.12 -1.74 -2.02
N ALA A 171 -7.42 -0.52 -2.50
CA ALA A 171 -8.79 -0.01 -2.53
C ALA A 171 -9.71 -0.87 -3.41
N MET A 172 -9.31 -1.18 -4.64
CA MET A 172 -10.10 -2.00 -5.58
C MET A 172 -10.29 -3.43 -5.07
N ILE A 173 -9.22 -4.06 -4.55
CA ILE A 173 -9.27 -5.42 -4.03
C ILE A 173 -10.22 -5.51 -2.84
N LEU A 174 -10.07 -4.65 -1.84
CA LEU A 174 -10.91 -4.69 -0.63
C LEU A 174 -12.39 -4.38 -0.94
N ALA A 175 -12.67 -3.49 -1.91
CA ALA A 175 -14.04 -3.24 -2.34
C ALA A 175 -14.68 -4.48 -2.98
N LEU A 176 -13.91 -5.23 -3.76
CA LEU A 176 -14.41 -6.31 -4.62
C LEU A 176 -14.31 -7.70 -4.00
N TYR A 177 -13.32 -7.93 -3.10
CA TYR A 177 -13.01 -9.24 -2.52
C TYR A 177 -14.23 -9.99 -1.98
N PRO A 178 -15.19 -9.38 -1.26
CA PRO A 178 -16.35 -10.11 -0.80
C PRO A 178 -17.16 -10.78 -1.92
N LEU A 179 -17.22 -10.15 -3.10
CA LEU A 179 -17.98 -10.68 -4.24
C LEU A 179 -17.37 -11.96 -4.81
N THR A 180 -16.07 -12.23 -4.56
CA THR A 180 -15.42 -13.50 -4.97
C THR A 180 -16.07 -14.73 -4.34
N LYS A 181 -16.84 -14.53 -3.27
CA LYS A 181 -17.58 -15.62 -2.58
C LYS A 181 -18.94 -15.91 -3.21
N LEU A 182 -19.31 -15.20 -4.26
CA LEU A 182 -20.53 -15.43 -5.04
C LEU A 182 -20.20 -16.29 -6.27
N ASP A 183 -21.04 -17.25 -6.56
CA ASP A 183 -20.89 -18.18 -7.70
C ASP A 183 -20.93 -17.48 -9.09
N ILE A 184 -21.50 -16.29 -9.13
CA ILE A 184 -21.58 -15.44 -10.32
C ILE A 184 -20.32 -14.61 -10.59
N PHE A 185 -19.36 -14.57 -9.64
CA PHE A 185 -18.19 -13.70 -9.72
C PHE A 185 -17.34 -13.90 -11.00
N PRO A 186 -17.05 -15.14 -11.45
CA PRO A 186 -16.21 -15.35 -12.63
C PRO A 186 -16.75 -14.71 -13.92
N ASN A 187 -18.07 -14.42 -13.98
CA ASN A 187 -18.73 -13.88 -15.17
C ASN A 187 -19.02 -12.38 -15.07
N MET A 188 -18.74 -11.74 -13.94
CA MET A 188 -18.97 -10.31 -13.76
C MET A 188 -18.08 -9.47 -14.67
N ARG A 189 -18.63 -8.36 -15.18
CA ARG A 189 -17.86 -7.27 -15.78
C ARG A 189 -17.77 -6.15 -14.78
N ILE A 190 -16.55 -5.60 -14.63
CA ILE A 190 -16.23 -4.67 -13.56
C ILE A 190 -15.51 -3.48 -14.16
N THR A 191 -15.92 -2.28 -13.78
CA THR A 191 -15.17 -1.06 -14.07
C THR A 191 -15.07 -0.21 -12.82
N PHE A 192 -13.91 0.42 -12.61
CA PHE A 192 -13.65 1.28 -11.48
C PHE A 192 -13.36 2.71 -11.91
N ASP A 193 -13.87 3.66 -11.13
CA ASP A 193 -13.41 5.03 -11.09
C ASP A 193 -12.63 5.21 -9.76
N VAL A 194 -11.33 5.53 -9.86
CA VAL A 194 -10.43 5.63 -8.72
C VAL A 194 -9.92 7.06 -8.62
N MET A 195 -10.26 7.74 -7.54
CA MET A 195 -9.89 9.12 -7.25
C MET A 195 -8.72 9.15 -6.28
N ALA A 196 -7.56 9.64 -6.77
CA ALA A 196 -6.29 9.56 -6.06
C ALA A 196 -5.76 10.94 -5.64
N GLY A 197 -5.31 11.02 -4.40
CA GLY A 197 -4.66 12.19 -3.84
C GLY A 197 -3.27 12.46 -4.44
N SER A 198 -2.80 13.71 -4.33
CA SER A 198 -1.53 14.13 -4.97
C SER A 198 -0.28 13.48 -4.38
N SER A 199 -0.34 12.99 -3.14
CA SER A 199 0.80 12.31 -2.51
C SER A 199 1.19 10.98 -3.18
N GLU A 200 0.32 10.41 -4.03
CA GLU A 200 0.67 9.23 -4.86
C GLU A 200 1.77 9.52 -5.89
N ALA A 201 1.95 10.79 -6.27
CA ALA A 201 3.00 11.18 -7.22
C ALA A 201 4.41 11.13 -6.61
N GLY A 202 4.54 10.93 -5.30
CA GLY A 202 5.81 10.96 -4.58
C GLY A 202 6.28 12.38 -4.26
N ALA A 203 7.45 12.49 -3.63
CA ALA A 203 8.01 13.76 -3.15
C ALA A 203 8.70 14.59 -4.25
N GLU A 204 9.12 13.94 -5.36
CA GLU A 204 9.78 14.65 -6.46
C GLU A 204 8.76 15.47 -7.25
N PRO A 205 8.96 16.81 -7.38
CA PRO A 205 8.05 17.66 -8.12
C PRO A 205 8.01 17.31 -9.62
N THR A 206 6.81 17.22 -10.15
CA THR A 206 6.58 17.04 -11.60
C THR A 206 5.58 18.08 -12.09
N ARG A 207 5.53 18.33 -13.42
CA ARG A 207 4.56 19.28 -13.97
C ARG A 207 3.11 18.94 -13.56
N PRO A 208 2.62 17.69 -13.65
CA PRO A 208 1.26 17.34 -13.23
C PRO A 208 1.00 17.46 -11.72
N SER A 209 2.04 17.37 -10.88
CA SER A 209 1.94 17.47 -9.42
C SER A 209 2.18 18.90 -8.91
N HIS A 210 2.65 19.81 -9.76
CA HIS A 210 2.88 21.22 -9.40
C HIS A 210 1.57 21.89 -8.98
N HIS A 211 1.60 22.68 -7.90
CA HIS A 211 0.39 23.21 -7.25
C HIS A 211 -0.59 23.90 -8.21
N PRO A 212 -0.20 24.83 -9.12
CA PRO A 212 -1.15 25.45 -10.04
C PRO A 212 -1.78 24.47 -11.05
N GLU A 213 -1.09 23.38 -11.39
CA GLU A 213 -1.59 22.34 -12.29
C GLU A 213 -2.46 21.30 -11.57
N ARG A 214 -2.31 21.17 -10.26
CA ARG A 214 -3.00 20.19 -9.42
C ARG A 214 -4.20 20.77 -8.67
N SER A 215 -4.15 22.04 -8.26
CA SER A 215 -5.20 22.70 -7.51
C SER A 215 -6.51 22.77 -8.32
N GLY A 216 -7.63 22.40 -7.70
CA GLY A 216 -8.95 22.42 -8.32
C GLY A 216 -9.17 21.39 -9.45
N VAL A 217 -8.24 20.47 -9.68
CA VAL A 217 -8.33 19.53 -10.80
C VAL A 217 -9.14 18.28 -10.46
N ALA A 218 -9.94 17.82 -11.44
CA ALA A 218 -10.47 16.46 -11.50
C ALA A 218 -10.10 15.91 -12.89
N ARG A 219 -8.95 15.23 -13.01
CA ARG A 219 -8.34 14.86 -14.28
C ARG A 219 -8.14 13.35 -14.39
N PRO A 220 -8.73 12.67 -15.41
CA PRO A 220 -8.33 11.31 -15.71
C PRO A 220 -6.88 11.28 -16.22
N TYR A 221 -6.04 10.39 -15.68
CA TYR A 221 -4.63 10.26 -16.08
C TYR A 221 -4.27 8.86 -16.59
N ALA A 222 -5.05 7.84 -16.23
CA ALA A 222 -4.93 6.50 -16.78
C ALA A 222 -6.34 5.96 -17.08
N VAL A 223 -6.67 5.83 -18.38
CA VAL A 223 -8.03 5.54 -18.85
C VAL A 223 -8.18 4.16 -19.53
N LYS A 224 -7.09 3.47 -19.80
CA LYS A 224 -7.10 2.14 -20.42
C LYS A 224 -6.52 1.08 -19.51
N GLU A 225 -5.26 1.27 -19.10
CA GLU A 225 -4.52 0.34 -18.27
C GLU A 225 -3.79 1.10 -17.18
N HIS A 226 -3.66 0.45 -16.03
CA HIS A 226 -2.87 0.92 -14.91
C HIS A 226 -2.21 -0.30 -14.24
N ARG A 227 -0.95 -0.16 -13.80
CA ARG A 227 -0.19 -1.26 -13.19
C ARG A 227 -0.91 -1.92 -11.99
N HIS A 228 -1.70 -1.17 -11.23
CA HIS A 228 -2.48 -1.72 -10.12
C HIS A 228 -3.63 -2.64 -10.57
N LEU A 229 -4.07 -2.60 -11.83
CA LEU A 229 -5.02 -3.59 -12.36
C LEU A 229 -4.41 -4.99 -12.47
N ALA A 230 -3.10 -5.09 -12.75
CA ALA A 230 -2.42 -6.39 -12.73
C ALA A 230 -2.48 -7.04 -11.35
N GLU A 231 -2.31 -6.24 -10.27
CA GLU A 231 -2.45 -6.70 -8.89
C GLU A 231 -3.88 -7.18 -8.60
N VAL A 232 -4.89 -6.41 -8.98
CA VAL A 232 -6.32 -6.80 -8.82
C VAL A 232 -6.64 -8.11 -9.55
N ARG A 233 -6.16 -8.25 -10.79
CA ARG A 233 -6.34 -9.47 -11.60
C ARG A 233 -5.69 -10.68 -10.93
N GLN A 234 -4.45 -10.53 -10.46
CA GLN A 234 -3.71 -11.57 -9.77
C GLN A 234 -4.43 -12.02 -8.49
N GLU A 235 -4.77 -11.07 -7.61
CA GLU A 235 -5.29 -11.38 -6.28
C GLU A 235 -6.72 -11.91 -6.28
N LEU A 236 -7.52 -11.51 -7.27
CA LEU A 236 -8.93 -11.92 -7.37
C LEU A 236 -9.20 -12.95 -8.47
N GLY A 237 -8.18 -13.42 -9.20
CA GLY A 237 -8.32 -14.40 -10.26
C GLY A 237 -9.16 -13.90 -11.44
N LEU A 238 -9.01 -12.63 -11.83
CA LEU A 238 -9.80 -12.01 -12.89
C LEU A 238 -9.07 -12.00 -14.22
N GLU A 239 -9.79 -12.41 -15.27
CA GLU A 239 -9.29 -12.26 -16.64
C GLU A 239 -9.17 -10.78 -17.05
N PRO A 240 -8.16 -10.40 -17.87
CA PRO A 240 -7.91 -9.02 -18.26
C PRO A 240 -9.13 -8.27 -18.82
N HIS A 241 -9.96 -8.95 -19.62
CA HIS A 241 -11.15 -8.36 -20.24
C HIS A 241 -12.34 -8.16 -19.29
N ARG A 242 -12.25 -8.66 -18.05
CA ARG A 242 -13.33 -8.57 -17.04
C ARG A 242 -13.26 -7.32 -16.17
N VAL A 243 -12.06 -6.74 -16.01
CA VAL A 243 -11.87 -5.60 -15.12
C VAL A 243 -11.10 -4.48 -15.82
N GLY A 244 -11.64 -3.27 -15.72
CA GLY A 244 -11.02 -2.04 -16.17
C GLY A 244 -11.10 -0.95 -15.11
N ALA A 245 -10.31 0.10 -15.25
CA ALA A 245 -10.36 1.25 -14.35
C ALA A 245 -10.00 2.55 -15.06
N THR A 246 -10.60 3.65 -14.59
CA THR A 246 -10.14 5.01 -14.88
C THR A 246 -9.59 5.61 -13.59
N MET A 247 -8.33 6.07 -13.64
CA MET A 247 -7.69 6.74 -12.51
C MET A 247 -7.81 8.25 -12.66
N PHE A 248 -8.25 8.92 -11.60
CA PHE A 248 -8.42 10.37 -11.55
C PHE A 248 -7.48 11.02 -10.55
N ALA A 249 -6.82 12.05 -10.98
CA ALA A 249 -6.13 13.00 -10.12
C ALA A 249 -7.16 14.01 -9.59
N ILE A 250 -7.31 14.12 -8.27
CA ILE A 250 -8.22 15.08 -7.62
C ILE A 250 -7.45 16.03 -6.70
N PRO A 251 -8.02 17.17 -6.28
CA PRO A 251 -7.29 18.22 -5.54
C PRO A 251 -7.15 17.89 -4.04
N MET A 252 -7.09 16.63 -3.69
CA MET A 252 -6.86 16.10 -2.35
C MET A 252 -5.38 15.73 -2.22
N VAL A 253 -4.79 15.93 -1.03
CA VAL A 253 -3.39 15.53 -0.80
C VAL A 253 -3.28 14.04 -0.50
N ARG A 254 -4.04 13.53 0.47
CA ARG A 254 -3.98 12.13 0.91
C ARG A 254 -5.34 11.47 0.78
N GLY A 255 -5.32 10.23 0.33
CA GLY A 255 -6.45 9.34 0.24
C GLY A 255 -6.71 8.77 -1.15
N VAL A 256 -7.43 7.66 -1.16
CA VAL A 256 -8.01 7.02 -2.35
C VAL A 256 -9.47 6.76 -2.09
N GLU A 257 -10.30 7.21 -3.00
CA GLU A 257 -11.72 6.83 -3.11
C GLU A 257 -11.87 5.96 -4.36
N CYS A 258 -12.48 4.80 -4.20
CA CYS A 258 -12.69 3.85 -5.29
C CYS A 258 -14.17 3.54 -5.43
N VAL A 259 -14.74 3.74 -6.60
CA VAL A 259 -16.12 3.36 -6.93
C VAL A 259 -16.11 2.36 -8.07
N GLY A 260 -16.57 1.13 -7.79
CA GLY A 260 -16.66 0.06 -8.76
C GLY A 260 -18.10 -0.17 -9.20
N HIS A 261 -18.28 -0.39 -10.50
CA HIS A 261 -19.54 -0.79 -11.12
C HIS A 261 -19.40 -2.23 -11.61
N VAL A 262 -20.17 -3.11 -11.02
CA VAL A 262 -20.16 -4.55 -11.28
C VAL A 262 -21.45 -4.93 -11.99
N PHE A 263 -21.32 -5.58 -13.13
CA PHE A 263 -22.43 -6.04 -13.97
C PHE A 263 -22.42 -7.58 -13.99
N PRO A 264 -23.21 -8.22 -13.12
CA PRO A 264 -23.32 -9.68 -13.08
C PRO A 264 -24.26 -10.20 -14.19
N ASP A 265 -24.09 -11.47 -14.58
CA ASP A 265 -24.99 -12.13 -15.54
C ASP A 265 -26.40 -12.31 -14.97
N ARG A 266 -26.53 -12.45 -13.67
CA ARG A 266 -27.81 -12.45 -12.92
C ARG A 266 -27.69 -11.65 -11.65
N MET A 267 -28.78 -10.99 -11.26
CA MET A 267 -28.81 -10.22 -10.03
C MET A 267 -28.81 -11.12 -8.79
N VAL A 268 -28.24 -10.63 -7.72
CA VAL A 268 -28.28 -11.20 -6.37
C VAL A 268 -29.21 -10.36 -5.50
N GLU A 269 -29.64 -10.91 -4.37
CA GLU A 269 -30.39 -10.14 -3.39
C GLU A 269 -29.46 -9.33 -2.49
N GLU A 270 -29.94 -8.21 -1.97
CA GLU A 270 -29.18 -7.37 -1.05
C GLU A 270 -28.69 -8.15 0.18
N LYS A 271 -29.47 -9.12 0.68
CA LYS A 271 -29.07 -9.99 1.78
C LYS A 271 -27.81 -10.81 1.48
N ASP A 272 -27.60 -11.21 0.21
CA ASP A 272 -26.41 -11.96 -0.20
C ASP A 272 -25.17 -11.08 -0.17
N LEU A 273 -25.29 -9.81 -0.59
CA LEU A 273 -24.21 -8.84 -0.47
C LEU A 273 -23.83 -8.63 1.01
N TRP A 274 -24.82 -8.39 1.89
CA TRP A 274 -24.57 -8.26 3.32
C TRP A 274 -23.88 -9.50 3.90
N ARG A 275 -24.30 -10.69 3.51
CA ARG A 275 -23.72 -11.94 3.97
C ARG A 275 -22.25 -12.02 3.57
N VAL A 276 -21.90 -11.86 2.29
CA VAL A 276 -20.51 -12.01 1.84
C VAL A 276 -19.59 -10.93 2.39
N TYR A 277 -20.05 -9.68 2.53
CA TYR A 277 -19.26 -8.61 3.16
C TYR A 277 -18.99 -8.86 4.64
N ARG A 278 -20.00 -9.28 5.39
CA ARG A 278 -19.82 -9.64 6.82
C ARG A 278 -18.91 -10.82 6.99
N THR A 279 -19.12 -11.91 6.25
CA THR A 279 -18.26 -13.09 6.33
C THR A 279 -16.81 -12.79 5.94
N ALA A 280 -16.59 -11.92 4.94
CA ALA A 280 -15.24 -11.56 4.52
C ALA A 280 -14.50 -10.70 5.54
N PHE A 281 -15.22 -9.84 6.30
CA PHE A 281 -14.60 -8.77 7.08
C PHE A 281 -14.97 -8.75 8.57
N GLU A 282 -15.70 -9.74 9.10
CA GLU A 282 -16.13 -9.75 10.51
C GLU A 282 -14.96 -9.77 11.50
N ASN A 283 -13.82 -10.33 11.12
CA ASN A 283 -12.62 -10.43 11.95
C ASN A 283 -11.48 -9.52 11.48
N GLU A 284 -11.76 -8.60 10.56
CA GLU A 284 -10.75 -7.70 10.02
C GLU A 284 -10.68 -6.39 10.82
N PRO A 285 -9.61 -6.17 11.61
CA PRO A 285 -9.58 -5.06 12.57
C PRO A 285 -9.58 -3.69 11.90
N PHE A 286 -9.16 -3.61 10.62
CA PHE A 286 -9.04 -2.34 9.92
C PHE A 286 -10.07 -2.15 8.80
N ILE A 287 -11.03 -3.07 8.66
CA ILE A 287 -12.09 -2.94 7.65
C ILE A 287 -13.42 -2.58 8.31
N ARG A 288 -14.06 -1.51 7.83
CA ARG A 288 -15.36 -1.07 8.33
C ARG A 288 -16.39 -1.07 7.20
N ILE A 289 -17.51 -1.76 7.40
CA ILE A 289 -18.58 -1.83 6.38
C ILE A 289 -19.51 -0.62 6.52
N ARG A 290 -19.60 0.18 5.47
CA ARG A 290 -20.43 1.38 5.33
C ARG A 290 -21.37 1.24 4.14
N ALA A 291 -22.55 0.69 4.35
CA ALA A 291 -23.52 0.43 3.28
C ALA A 291 -24.96 0.78 3.74
N LYS A 292 -25.16 1.96 4.34
CA LYS A 292 -26.47 2.41 4.81
C LYS A 292 -27.23 3.12 3.69
N LYS A 293 -28.53 2.82 3.55
CA LYS A 293 -29.43 3.44 2.58
C LYS A 293 -29.81 4.90 2.92
N THR A 294 -29.70 5.29 4.18
CA THR A 294 -30.00 6.66 4.62
C THR A 294 -28.86 7.57 4.24
N GLY A 295 -29.04 8.36 3.19
CA GLY A 295 -28.05 9.33 2.74
C GLY A 295 -27.57 10.27 3.85
N GLY A 296 -26.37 10.82 3.67
CA GLY A 296 -25.72 11.73 4.59
C GLY A 296 -24.26 11.36 4.83
N PRO A 297 -23.48 12.26 5.43
CA PRO A 297 -22.08 12.04 5.72
C PRO A 297 -21.84 10.74 6.51
N GLY A 298 -20.92 9.89 6.08
CA GLY A 298 -20.56 8.63 6.73
C GLY A 298 -21.51 7.46 6.50
N SER A 299 -22.53 7.59 5.63
CA SER A 299 -23.39 6.47 5.22
C SER A 299 -22.73 5.52 4.24
N LEU A 300 -21.85 6.04 3.38
CA LEU A 300 -20.97 5.32 2.47
C LEU A 300 -19.52 5.60 2.82
N PRO A 301 -18.56 4.83 2.28
CA PRO A 301 -17.12 5.14 2.39
C PRO A 301 -16.82 6.57 1.94
N ASP A 302 -15.90 7.23 2.64
CA ASP A 302 -15.46 8.58 2.37
C ASP A 302 -14.05 8.75 2.94
N VAL A 303 -13.11 9.21 2.14
CA VAL A 303 -11.71 9.42 2.52
C VAL A 303 -11.56 10.27 3.77
N LYS A 304 -12.45 11.25 3.96
CA LYS A 304 -12.41 12.14 5.12
C LYS A 304 -12.48 11.40 6.47
N TYR A 305 -13.10 10.22 6.50
CA TYR A 305 -13.29 9.44 7.73
C TYR A 305 -12.23 8.34 7.95
N VAL A 306 -11.26 8.21 7.03
CA VAL A 306 -10.19 7.19 7.12
C VAL A 306 -8.78 7.80 7.06
N ARG A 307 -8.64 9.02 6.58
CA ARG A 307 -7.36 9.70 6.40
C ARG A 307 -6.56 9.76 7.72
N GLY A 308 -5.28 9.43 7.66
CA GLY A 308 -4.38 9.38 8.82
C GLY A 308 -4.49 8.12 9.66
N SER A 309 -5.29 7.13 9.25
CA SER A 309 -5.48 5.86 9.97
C SER A 309 -5.25 4.66 9.08
N ASN A 310 -5.15 3.47 9.70
CA ASN A 310 -5.06 2.20 8.96
C ASN A 310 -6.44 1.63 8.57
N PHE A 311 -7.52 2.39 8.77
CA PHE A 311 -8.84 1.93 8.36
C PHE A 311 -9.05 2.03 6.85
N CYS A 312 -9.73 1.02 6.30
CA CYS A 312 -10.40 1.07 5.01
C CYS A 312 -11.91 0.93 5.23
N ASP A 313 -12.67 1.92 4.83
CA ASP A 313 -14.12 1.82 4.76
C ASP A 313 -14.50 1.16 3.44
N VAL A 314 -15.36 0.14 3.49
CA VAL A 314 -15.90 -0.55 2.31
C VAL A 314 -17.42 -0.49 2.33
N GLY A 315 -18.02 -0.44 1.15
CA GLY A 315 -19.47 -0.38 1.05
C GLY A 315 -19.98 -0.92 -0.27
N PHE A 316 -21.30 -1.08 -0.35
CA PHE A 316 -21.97 -1.51 -1.56
C PHE A 316 -23.38 -0.93 -1.66
N PHE A 317 -23.93 -0.96 -2.85
CA PHE A 317 -25.34 -0.71 -3.11
C PHE A 317 -25.82 -1.59 -4.26
N LEU A 318 -27.12 -1.88 -4.26
CA LEU A 318 -27.78 -2.66 -5.31
C LEU A 318 -28.67 -1.74 -6.14
N ASP A 319 -28.47 -1.73 -7.45
CA ASP A 319 -29.29 -1.01 -8.43
C ASP A 319 -29.96 -2.05 -9.35
N GLU A 320 -31.01 -2.68 -8.83
CA GLU A 320 -31.73 -3.76 -9.52
C GLU A 320 -32.29 -3.30 -10.86
N ALA A 321 -32.83 -2.07 -10.91
CA ALA A 321 -33.44 -1.51 -12.11
C ALA A 321 -32.45 -1.40 -13.28
N ARG A 322 -31.14 -1.30 -13.00
CA ARG A 322 -30.08 -1.19 -14.00
C ARG A 322 -29.16 -2.41 -14.06
N GLY A 323 -29.49 -3.49 -13.34
CA GLY A 323 -28.69 -4.70 -13.33
C GLY A 323 -27.26 -4.47 -12.81
N ARG A 324 -27.08 -3.63 -11.78
CA ARG A 324 -25.77 -3.18 -11.34
C ARG A 324 -25.60 -3.32 -9.82
N ILE A 325 -24.43 -3.80 -9.43
CA ILE A 325 -23.93 -3.72 -8.04
C ILE A 325 -22.85 -2.64 -8.01
N GLY A 326 -23.00 -1.65 -7.12
CA GLY A 326 -21.93 -0.73 -6.81
C GLY A 326 -21.10 -1.22 -5.64
N VAL A 327 -19.76 -1.15 -5.75
CA VAL A 327 -18.83 -1.40 -4.65
C VAL A 327 -18.00 -0.15 -4.43
N ILE A 328 -17.75 0.20 -3.17
CA ILE A 328 -17.06 1.45 -2.82
C ILE A 328 -16.01 1.13 -1.76
N SER A 329 -14.85 1.77 -1.84
CA SER A 329 -13.87 1.79 -0.74
C SER A 329 -13.20 3.13 -0.61
N ALA A 330 -12.79 3.46 0.61
CA ALA A 330 -12.02 4.64 0.93
C ALA A 330 -10.90 4.29 1.91
N LEU A 331 -9.70 4.79 1.66
CA LEU A 331 -8.53 4.58 2.52
C LEU A 331 -7.53 5.74 2.42
N ASP A 332 -6.60 5.82 3.37
CA ASP A 332 -5.41 6.67 3.26
C ASP A 332 -4.34 5.98 2.42
N ASN A 333 -3.94 6.59 1.30
CA ASN A 333 -2.99 5.99 0.35
C ASN A 333 -1.60 5.75 0.96
N LEU A 334 -1.15 6.58 1.91
CA LEU A 334 0.16 6.43 2.57
C LEU A 334 0.10 5.50 3.79
N ILE A 335 -1.07 5.31 4.42
CA ILE A 335 -1.20 4.40 5.57
C ILE A 335 -1.78 3.07 5.09
N LYS A 336 -3.09 2.84 5.07
CA LYS A 336 -3.67 1.54 4.65
C LYS A 336 -3.32 1.16 3.22
N GLY A 337 -3.09 2.13 2.36
CA GLY A 337 -2.66 1.91 0.98
C GLY A 337 -1.18 1.52 0.82
N ASP A 338 -0.34 1.67 1.87
CA ASP A 338 1.12 1.48 1.77
C ASP A 338 1.72 1.05 3.13
N VAL A 339 2.25 1.99 3.92
CA VAL A 339 3.02 1.68 5.13
C VAL A 339 2.21 0.99 6.23
N GLY A 340 0.91 1.21 6.27
CA GLY A 340 0.03 0.53 7.20
C GLY A 340 -0.01 -0.98 6.93
N ASN A 341 -0.12 -1.39 5.66
CA ASN A 341 0.00 -2.79 5.27
C ASN A 341 1.40 -3.34 5.56
N ALA A 342 2.46 -2.53 5.36
CA ALA A 342 3.83 -2.91 5.69
C ALA A 342 4.02 -3.20 7.19
N VAL A 343 3.52 -2.33 8.07
CA VAL A 343 3.64 -2.49 9.53
C VAL A 343 2.69 -3.59 10.02
N GLN A 344 1.48 -3.71 9.49
CA GLN A 344 0.55 -4.80 9.80
C GLN A 344 1.16 -6.16 9.43
N SER A 345 1.80 -6.25 8.26
CA SER A 345 2.55 -7.45 7.83
C SER A 345 3.74 -7.72 8.75
N MET A 346 4.53 -6.71 9.11
CA MET A 346 5.63 -6.86 10.07
C MET A 346 5.12 -7.43 11.41
N ASN A 347 4.04 -6.89 11.95
CA ASN A 347 3.47 -7.39 13.19
C ASN A 347 3.15 -8.88 13.11
N LEU A 348 2.49 -9.31 12.02
CA LEU A 348 2.20 -10.73 11.78
C LEU A 348 3.47 -11.57 11.64
N MET A 349 4.46 -11.11 10.87
CA MET A 349 5.75 -11.80 10.67
C MET A 349 6.52 -12.04 11.96
N PHE A 350 6.34 -11.19 12.97
CA PHE A 350 7.01 -11.29 14.29
C PHE A 350 6.07 -11.81 15.39
N GLY A 351 4.87 -12.29 15.04
CA GLY A 351 3.92 -12.87 15.99
C GLY A 351 3.34 -11.85 16.97
N LEU A 352 3.37 -10.57 16.63
CA LEU A 352 2.69 -9.52 17.38
C LEU A 352 1.21 -9.47 17.01
N ASP A 353 0.41 -8.80 17.85
CA ASP A 353 -0.94 -8.37 17.45
C ASP A 353 -0.82 -7.43 16.25
N GLU A 354 -1.53 -7.75 15.16
CA GLU A 354 -1.47 -6.99 13.91
C GLU A 354 -1.90 -5.54 14.06
N THR A 355 -2.67 -5.21 15.12
CA THR A 355 -3.11 -3.85 15.42
C THR A 355 -2.10 -3.02 16.19
N THR A 356 -1.00 -3.65 16.67
CA THR A 356 0.03 -2.95 17.47
C THR A 356 0.50 -1.68 16.76
N ARG A 357 0.43 -0.55 17.43
CA ARG A 357 0.69 0.81 16.94
C ARG A 357 -0.37 1.34 15.94
N LEU A 358 -0.87 0.51 15.03
CA LEU A 358 -1.82 0.93 13.99
C LEU A 358 -3.23 1.18 14.55
N GLY A 359 -3.62 0.43 15.59
CA GLY A 359 -4.92 0.58 16.25
C GLY A 359 -5.09 1.92 16.98
N ASP A 360 -3.99 2.56 17.37
CA ASP A 360 -3.99 3.87 18.03
C ASP A 360 -4.09 5.05 17.05
N MET A 361 -4.04 4.79 15.73
CA MET A 361 -4.12 5.82 14.71
C MET A 361 -5.57 6.21 14.46
N VAL A 362 -5.94 7.38 14.95
CA VAL A 362 -7.29 7.93 14.80
C VAL A 362 -7.38 8.75 13.51
N PRO A 363 -8.46 8.61 12.71
CA PRO A 363 -8.66 9.42 11.52
C PRO A 363 -8.65 10.93 11.81
N SER A 364 -7.93 11.67 10.97
CA SER A 364 -7.84 13.15 11.06
C SER A 364 -9.07 13.80 10.41
N TYR A 365 -10.21 13.77 11.09
CA TYR A 365 -11.50 14.20 10.53
C TYR A 365 -11.60 15.70 10.22
N LEU A 366 -11.11 16.56 11.13
CA LEU A 366 -11.26 18.02 11.03
C LEU A 366 -10.02 18.75 10.54
N PHE A 367 -8.89 18.07 10.42
CA PHE A 367 -7.61 18.69 10.05
C PHE A 367 -7.18 18.23 8.65
N GLU A 368 -6.86 19.18 7.78
CA GLU A 368 -6.26 18.95 6.46
C GLU A 368 -4.74 18.94 6.55
#